data_3b36a51e86c49a06a01a87a46263d5f6
#
_entry.id   3b36a51e86c49a06a01a87a46263d5f6
#
_cell.length_a   1.000
_cell.length_b   1.000
_cell.length_c   1.000
_cell.angle_alpha   90.00
_cell.angle_beta   90.00
_cell.angle_gamma   90.00
#
_symmetry.space_group_name_H-M   'P 1'
#
loop_
_entity.id
_entity.type
_entity.pdbx_description
1 polymer ?
#
loop_
_entity_poly.entity_id
_entity_poly.type
_entity_poly.pdbx_seq_one_letter_code
_entity_poly.pdbx_strand_id
1 'polypeptide(L)'
;AVLAHELGHFKHRHIIQRIVSMFAFSLLGFALLGWLSTQSWFYTGLGVYPAMGLSADWGSAPNDALALLLFMLATPVFTQFISPLFSQLSRKHEFQADAYAAAQTQAADLASALLKLYEDNASTLTPDPVYVKFYYSHPPASERLARLSYTP
;
A
#
# COMPACT_ATOMS: atom_id res chain seq x y z
N ALA A 1 5.17 16.41 20.53
CA ALA A 1 4.83 15.01 20.29
C ALA A 1 4.74 14.68 18.78
N VAL A 2 3.91 15.41 18.00
CA VAL A 2 3.75 15.15 16.53
C VAL A 2 5.08 15.23 15.78
N LEU A 3 5.89 16.27 15.99
CA LEU A 3 7.20 16.38 15.36
C LEU A 3 8.13 15.20 15.73
N ALA A 4 8.06 14.70 16.96
CA ALA A 4 8.85 13.53 17.38
C ALA A 4 8.37 12.25 16.66
N HIS A 5 7.08 12.12 16.38
CA HIS A 5 6.53 11.03 15.56
C HIS A 5 7.08 11.07 14.13
N GLU A 6 7.06 12.24 13.48
CA GLU A 6 7.66 12.42 12.15
C GLU A 6 9.17 12.13 12.13
N LEU A 7 9.89 12.55 13.17
CA LEU A 7 11.30 12.18 13.34
C LEU A 7 11.49 10.67 13.52
N GLY A 8 10.53 9.97 14.13
CA GLY A 8 10.50 8.52 14.20
C GLY A 8 10.47 7.87 12.82
N HIS A 9 9.63 8.34 11.92
CA HIS A 9 9.62 7.88 10.53
C HIS A 9 10.95 8.12 9.82
N PHE A 10 11.55 9.27 10.03
CA PHE A 10 12.87 9.60 9.47
C PHE A 10 13.97 8.68 10.05
N LYS A 11 14.01 8.52 11.39
CA LYS A 11 14.99 7.69 12.08
C LYS A 11 14.98 6.24 11.63
N HIS A 12 13.79 5.67 11.45
CA HIS A 12 13.59 4.30 10.98
C HIS A 12 13.65 4.16 9.44
N ARG A 13 13.90 5.27 8.72
CA ARG A 13 13.98 5.30 7.25
C ARG A 13 12.73 4.76 6.54
N HIS A 14 11.55 4.93 7.13
CA HIS A 14 10.30 4.40 6.58
C HIS A 14 10.02 4.92 5.17
N ILE A 15 10.35 6.21 4.90
CA ILE A 15 10.21 6.83 3.58
C ILE A 15 11.09 6.11 2.56
N ILE A 16 12.36 5.82 2.90
CA ILE A 16 13.27 5.11 2.00
C ILE A 16 12.77 3.70 1.73
N GLN A 17 12.34 2.97 2.76
CA GLN A 17 11.76 1.63 2.62
C GLN A 17 10.55 1.65 1.69
N ARG A 18 9.66 2.63 1.85
CA ARG A 18 8.48 2.79 0.99
C ARG A 18 8.86 3.09 -0.46
N ILE A 19 9.82 4.00 -0.68
CA ILE A 19 10.30 4.34 -2.03
C ILE A 19 10.93 3.12 -2.70
N VAL A 20 11.83 2.42 -2.02
CA VAL A 20 12.50 1.22 -2.57
C VAL A 20 11.46 0.14 -2.90
N SER A 21 10.51 -0.12 -2.01
CA SER A 21 9.44 -1.08 -2.27
C SER A 21 8.61 -0.69 -3.49
N MET A 22 8.25 0.58 -3.60
CA MET A 22 7.46 1.10 -4.72
C MET A 22 8.20 0.94 -6.06
N PHE A 23 9.49 1.27 -6.11
CA PHE A 23 10.31 1.05 -7.30
C PHE A 23 10.47 -0.42 -7.65
N ALA A 24 10.70 -1.29 -6.66
CA ALA A 24 10.82 -2.72 -6.88
C ALA A 24 9.52 -3.32 -7.45
N PHE A 25 8.36 -2.96 -6.87
CA PHE A 25 7.07 -3.40 -7.39
C PHE A 25 6.75 -2.84 -8.78
N SER A 26 7.11 -1.59 -9.05
CA SER A 26 6.96 -1.02 -10.39
C SER A 26 7.82 -1.76 -11.42
N LEU A 27 9.07 -2.06 -11.09
CA LEU A 27 9.97 -2.82 -11.96
C LEU A 27 9.43 -4.22 -12.23
N LEU A 28 8.96 -4.92 -11.19
CA LEU A 28 8.32 -6.22 -11.32
C LEU A 28 7.04 -6.15 -12.17
N GLY A 29 6.23 -5.11 -11.98
CA GLY A 29 5.02 -4.88 -12.77
C GLY A 29 5.33 -4.67 -14.26
N PHE A 30 6.32 -3.86 -14.59
CA PHE A 30 6.75 -3.65 -15.97
C PHE A 30 7.39 -4.91 -16.58
N ALA A 31 8.20 -5.65 -15.81
CA ALA A 31 8.75 -6.92 -16.28
C ALA A 31 7.64 -7.95 -16.56
N LEU A 32 6.63 -8.02 -15.68
CA LEU A 32 5.46 -8.87 -15.88
C LEU A 32 4.65 -8.44 -17.10
N LEU A 33 4.40 -7.14 -17.27
CA LEU A 33 3.72 -6.60 -18.46
C LEU A 33 4.47 -6.97 -19.74
N GLY A 34 5.79 -6.76 -19.77
CA GLY A 34 6.63 -7.12 -20.94
C GLY A 34 6.58 -8.61 -21.24
N TRP A 35 6.54 -9.47 -20.24
CA TRP A 35 6.36 -10.91 -20.44
C TRP A 35 4.94 -11.26 -20.92
N LEU A 36 3.91 -10.70 -20.29
CA LEU A 36 2.51 -10.96 -20.63
C LEU A 36 2.17 -10.46 -22.05
N SER A 37 2.78 -9.36 -22.49
CA SER A 37 2.53 -8.81 -23.83
C SER A 37 2.92 -9.79 -24.98
N THR A 38 3.79 -10.76 -24.68
CA THR A 38 4.19 -11.80 -25.61
C THR A 38 3.34 -13.08 -25.53
N GLN A 39 2.40 -13.16 -24.56
CA GLN A 39 1.62 -14.38 -24.30
C GLN A 39 0.23 -14.30 -24.94
N SER A 40 -0.07 -15.15 -25.92
CA SER A 40 -1.39 -15.18 -26.56
C SER A 40 -2.54 -15.47 -25.59
N TRP A 41 -2.31 -16.34 -24.60
CA TRP A 41 -3.29 -16.68 -23.58
C TRP A 41 -3.69 -15.50 -22.69
N PHE A 42 -2.82 -14.50 -22.52
CA PHE A 42 -3.11 -13.30 -21.76
C PHE A 42 -4.26 -12.51 -22.42
N TYR A 43 -4.24 -12.38 -23.73
CA TYR A 43 -5.29 -11.69 -24.49
C TYR A 43 -6.58 -12.52 -24.54
N THR A 44 -6.47 -13.77 -24.94
CA THR A 44 -7.65 -14.65 -25.10
C THR A 44 -8.32 -14.94 -23.76
N GLY A 45 -7.56 -15.08 -22.67
CA GLY A 45 -8.09 -15.26 -21.31
C GLY A 45 -8.85 -14.04 -20.79
N LEU A 46 -8.56 -12.85 -21.32
CA LEU A 46 -9.31 -11.61 -21.03
C LEU A 46 -10.40 -11.32 -22.09
N GLY A 47 -10.73 -12.32 -22.93
CA GLY A 47 -11.80 -12.21 -23.91
C GLY A 47 -11.45 -11.40 -25.15
N VAL A 48 -10.17 -11.07 -25.34
CA VAL A 48 -9.71 -10.32 -26.52
C VAL A 48 -9.09 -11.27 -27.52
N TYR A 49 -9.75 -11.38 -28.66
CA TYR A 49 -9.26 -12.15 -29.80
C TYR A 49 -8.72 -11.14 -30.81
N PRO A 50 -7.43 -11.14 -31.07
CA PRO A 50 -6.89 -10.29 -32.11
C PRO A 50 -7.54 -10.63 -33.46
N ALA A 51 -7.95 -9.61 -34.19
CA ALA A 51 -8.62 -9.78 -35.44
C ALA A 51 -7.79 -10.69 -36.38
N MET A 52 -8.31 -11.87 -36.70
CA MET A 52 -7.79 -12.70 -37.76
C MET A 52 -7.95 -11.91 -39.06
N GLY A 53 -6.94 -11.15 -39.46
CA GLY A 53 -7.07 -10.40 -40.69
C GLY A 53 -6.03 -9.33 -40.96
N LEU A 54 -5.26 -8.94 -39.98
CA LEU A 54 -4.18 -7.97 -40.17
C LEU A 54 -2.84 -8.62 -39.83
N SER A 55 -2.31 -9.39 -40.77
CA SER A 55 -1.06 -10.15 -40.72
C SER A 55 -1.08 -11.42 -39.86
N ALA A 56 -0.81 -12.55 -40.51
CA ALA A 56 -0.71 -13.89 -39.93
C ALA A 56 0.51 -14.09 -39.01
N ASP A 57 1.20 -13.05 -38.65
CA ASP A 57 2.39 -13.05 -37.80
C ASP A 57 2.11 -12.41 -36.45
N TRP A 58 1.48 -13.18 -35.57
CA TRP A 58 1.43 -12.87 -34.13
C TRP A 58 2.82 -12.74 -33.51
N GLY A 59 3.86 -13.16 -34.15
CA GLY A 59 5.21 -13.15 -33.65
C GLY A 59 6.00 -11.86 -33.89
N SER A 60 5.48 -10.92 -34.71
CA SER A 60 6.32 -9.83 -35.20
C SER A 60 6.05 -8.44 -34.63
N ALA A 61 4.91 -8.21 -33.98
CA ALA A 61 4.69 -6.96 -33.23
C ALA A 61 3.68 -7.18 -32.11
N PRO A 62 4.11 -7.28 -30.86
CA PRO A 62 3.20 -7.23 -29.71
C PRO A 62 2.38 -5.94 -29.80
N ASN A 63 1.06 -6.03 -29.58
CA ASN A 63 0.25 -4.82 -29.46
C ASN A 63 0.42 -4.26 -28.04
N ASP A 64 1.51 -3.54 -27.82
CA ASP A 64 1.90 -3.03 -26.52
C ASP A 64 0.85 -2.11 -25.89
N ALA A 65 0.13 -1.34 -26.73
CA ALA A 65 -0.95 -0.50 -26.25
C ALA A 65 -2.13 -1.32 -25.71
N LEU A 66 -2.50 -2.40 -26.40
CA LEU A 66 -3.54 -3.31 -25.96
C LEU A 66 -3.10 -4.09 -24.70
N ALA A 67 -1.86 -4.57 -24.68
CA ALA A 67 -1.29 -5.24 -23.51
C ALA A 67 -1.33 -4.34 -22.28
N LEU A 68 -0.91 -3.09 -22.43
CA LEU A 68 -0.94 -2.11 -21.35
C LEU A 68 -2.37 -1.87 -20.84
N LEU A 69 -3.33 -1.68 -21.76
CA LEU A 69 -4.73 -1.47 -21.39
C LEU A 69 -5.29 -2.66 -20.60
N LEU A 70 -5.10 -3.88 -21.12
CA LEU A 70 -5.57 -5.10 -20.45
C LEU A 70 -4.89 -5.31 -19.09
N PHE A 71 -3.60 -5.05 -19.01
CA PHE A 71 -2.85 -5.11 -17.77
C PHE A 71 -3.37 -4.11 -16.72
N MET A 72 -3.64 -2.87 -17.14
CA MET A 72 -4.22 -1.85 -16.25
C MET A 72 -5.62 -2.23 -15.75
N LEU A 73 -6.44 -2.88 -16.58
CA LEU A 73 -7.76 -3.34 -16.19
C LEU A 73 -7.72 -4.56 -15.25
N ALA A 74 -6.76 -5.46 -15.45
CA ALA A 74 -6.62 -6.67 -14.64
C ALA A 74 -5.90 -6.41 -13.30
N THR A 75 -4.93 -5.51 -13.26
CA THR A 75 -4.07 -5.24 -12.09
C THR A 75 -4.85 -4.94 -10.80
N PRO A 76 -5.93 -4.14 -10.79
CA PRO A 76 -6.69 -3.85 -9.57
C PRO A 76 -7.23 -5.10 -8.87
N VAL A 77 -7.62 -6.12 -9.62
CA VAL A 77 -8.11 -7.40 -9.07
C VAL A 77 -7.03 -8.09 -8.24
N PHE A 78 -5.81 -8.11 -8.73
CA PHE A 78 -4.67 -8.74 -8.03
C PHE A 78 -4.14 -7.89 -6.88
N THR A 79 -4.09 -6.57 -7.08
CA THR A 79 -3.61 -5.64 -6.03
C THR A 79 -4.54 -5.62 -4.82
N GLN A 80 -5.83 -5.90 -4.99
CA GLN A 80 -6.78 -6.06 -3.89
C GLN A 80 -6.32 -7.13 -2.87
N PHE A 81 -5.72 -8.22 -3.33
CA PHE A 81 -5.21 -9.29 -2.46
C PHE A 81 -3.86 -8.96 -1.83
N ILE A 82 -3.07 -8.08 -2.45
CA ILE A 82 -1.75 -7.66 -1.97
C ILE A 82 -1.85 -6.47 -1.01
N SER A 83 -2.85 -5.62 -1.20
CA SER A 83 -3.08 -4.39 -0.42
C SER A 83 -3.05 -4.60 1.11
N PRO A 84 -3.65 -5.66 1.70
CA PRO A 84 -3.59 -5.90 3.14
C PRO A 84 -2.16 -6.07 3.69
N LEU A 85 -1.24 -6.62 2.90
CA LEU A 85 0.16 -6.80 3.31
C LEU A 85 0.85 -5.43 3.46
N PHE A 86 0.63 -4.53 2.50
CA PHE A 86 1.15 -3.16 2.58
C PHE A 86 0.52 -2.37 3.72
N SER A 87 -0.77 -2.54 3.95
CA SER A 87 -1.46 -1.91 5.07
C SER A 87 -0.88 -2.35 6.41
N GLN A 88 -0.56 -3.63 6.57
CA GLN A 88 0.07 -4.14 7.80
C GLN A 88 1.49 -3.61 7.98
N LEU A 89 2.29 -3.52 6.91
CA LEU A 89 3.62 -2.93 6.97
C LEU A 89 3.55 -1.45 7.36
N SER A 90 2.64 -0.70 6.76
CA SER A 90 2.40 0.70 7.09
C SER A 90 2.04 0.88 8.56
N ARG A 91 1.11 0.07 9.09
CA ARG A 91 0.74 0.12 10.51
C ARG A 91 1.90 -0.22 11.44
N LYS A 92 2.77 -1.15 11.06
CA LYS A 92 4.00 -1.44 11.83
C LYS A 92 4.90 -0.21 11.91
N HIS A 93 5.05 0.54 10.83
CA HIS A 93 5.82 1.77 10.77
C HIS A 93 5.23 2.85 11.69
N GLU A 94 3.90 2.98 11.73
CA GLU A 94 3.22 3.90 12.65
C GLU A 94 3.54 3.58 14.12
N PHE A 95 3.45 2.30 14.50
CA PHE A 95 3.79 1.90 15.86
C PHE A 95 5.26 2.13 16.22
N GLN A 96 6.18 1.99 15.27
CA GLN A 96 7.60 2.30 15.48
C GLN A 96 7.82 3.80 15.66
N ALA A 97 7.12 4.63 14.89
CA ALA A 97 7.17 6.08 15.02
C ALA A 97 6.56 6.56 16.35
N ASP A 98 5.44 5.95 16.77
CA ASP A 98 4.81 6.23 18.08
C ASP A 98 5.73 5.86 19.26
N ALA A 99 6.35 4.69 19.20
CA ALA A 99 7.29 4.25 20.23
C ALA A 99 8.51 5.20 20.31
N TYR A 100 9.02 5.65 19.15
CA TYR A 100 10.08 6.65 19.12
C TYR A 100 9.63 7.98 19.73
N ALA A 101 8.44 8.47 19.36
CA ALA A 101 7.89 9.71 19.89
C ALA A 101 7.68 9.64 21.41
N ALA A 102 7.14 8.54 21.92
CA ALA A 102 6.94 8.32 23.36
C ALA A 102 8.26 8.26 24.14
N ALA A 103 9.33 7.78 23.52
CA ALA A 103 10.67 7.77 24.13
C ALA A 103 11.36 9.15 24.15
N GLN A 104 10.96 10.06 23.26
CA GLN A 104 11.55 11.42 23.15
C GLN A 104 10.68 12.51 23.82
N THR A 105 9.40 12.24 24.07
CA THR A 105 8.44 13.18 24.65
C THR A 105 7.56 12.45 25.67
N GLN A 106 6.61 13.17 26.27
CA GLN A 106 5.63 12.51 27.13
C GLN A 106 4.59 11.76 26.29
N ALA A 107 4.35 10.50 26.60
CA ALA A 107 3.35 9.68 25.89
C ALA A 107 1.94 10.31 25.95
N ALA A 108 1.62 11.01 27.04
CA ALA A 108 0.38 11.73 27.22
C ALA A 108 0.17 12.86 26.19
N ASP A 109 1.26 13.55 25.78
CA ASP A 109 1.18 14.60 24.76
C ASP A 109 0.87 14.01 23.38
N LEU A 110 1.44 12.85 23.06
CA LEU A 110 1.13 12.14 21.83
C LEU A 110 -0.30 11.62 21.82
N ALA A 111 -0.75 11.05 22.96
CA ALA A 111 -2.12 10.57 23.10
C ALA A 111 -3.14 11.71 22.91
N SER A 112 -2.89 12.86 23.54
CA SER A 112 -3.75 14.05 23.39
C SER A 112 -3.79 14.57 21.95
N ALA A 113 -2.63 14.61 21.27
CA ALA A 113 -2.54 15.01 19.88
C ALA A 113 -3.31 14.06 18.95
N LEU A 114 -3.21 12.74 19.18
CA LEU A 114 -3.96 11.74 18.44
C LEU A 114 -5.46 11.89 18.60
N LEU A 115 -5.94 12.05 19.85
CA LEU A 115 -7.37 12.24 20.12
C LEU A 115 -7.91 13.48 19.40
N LYS A 116 -7.19 14.59 19.47
CA LYS A 116 -7.58 15.83 18.78
C LYS A 116 -7.62 15.63 17.26
N LEU A 117 -6.64 14.93 16.69
CA LEU A 117 -6.61 14.64 15.26
C LEU A 117 -7.82 13.81 14.82
N TYR A 118 -8.23 12.84 15.63
CA TYR A 118 -9.40 12.01 15.35
C TYR A 118 -10.71 12.78 15.48
N GLU A 119 -10.81 13.69 16.46
CA GLU A 119 -11.93 14.61 16.65
C GLU A 119 -12.06 15.56 15.45
N ASP A 120 -10.98 16.23 15.07
CA ASP A 120 -10.93 17.19 13.96
C ASP A 120 -11.29 16.54 12.61
N ASN A 121 -10.98 15.26 12.42
CA ASN A 121 -11.29 14.51 11.19
C ASN A 121 -12.59 13.71 11.28
N ALA A 122 -13.38 13.84 12.33
CA ALA A 122 -14.61 13.09 12.57
C ALA A 122 -14.43 11.56 12.35
N SER A 123 -13.27 11.03 12.70
CA SER A 123 -12.91 9.63 12.46
C SER A 123 -13.48 8.74 13.56
N THR A 124 -13.94 7.54 13.20
CA THR A 124 -14.40 6.57 14.20
C THR A 124 -13.25 6.03 15.05
N LEU A 125 -13.47 5.95 16.37
CA LEU A 125 -12.48 5.40 17.30
C LEU A 125 -12.49 3.87 17.35
N THR A 126 -13.60 3.24 16.95
CA THR A 126 -13.84 1.79 17.05
C THR A 126 -14.29 1.20 15.72
N PRO A 127 -13.44 1.23 14.68
CA PRO A 127 -13.77 0.59 13.41
C PRO A 127 -13.75 -0.94 13.54
N ASP A 128 -14.43 -1.63 12.62
CA ASP A 128 -14.42 -3.09 12.56
C ASP A 128 -12.99 -3.63 12.39
N PRO A 129 -12.55 -4.60 13.24
CA PRO A 129 -11.17 -5.10 13.20
C PRO A 129 -10.77 -5.80 11.89
N VAL A 130 -11.72 -6.44 11.21
CA VAL A 130 -11.46 -7.11 9.93
C VAL A 130 -11.28 -6.05 8.85
N TYR A 131 -12.16 -5.06 8.82
CA TYR A 131 -12.07 -3.93 7.90
C TYR A 131 -10.73 -3.18 8.05
N VAL A 132 -10.30 -2.93 9.29
CA VAL A 132 -9.00 -2.31 9.59
C VAL A 132 -7.84 -3.11 9.00
N LYS A 133 -7.86 -4.43 9.15
CA LYS A 133 -6.78 -5.30 8.64
C LYS A 133 -6.61 -5.21 7.13
N PHE A 134 -7.71 -5.04 6.39
CA PHE A 134 -7.69 -5.01 4.94
C PHE A 134 -7.47 -3.61 4.36
N TYR A 135 -8.06 -2.57 4.96
CA TYR A 135 -8.18 -1.27 4.30
C TYR A 135 -7.41 -0.13 4.98
N TYR A 136 -7.10 -0.24 6.29
CA TYR A 136 -6.45 0.85 7.01
C TYR A 136 -4.93 0.77 6.89
N SER A 137 -4.33 1.81 6.31
CA SER A 137 -2.87 2.01 6.29
C SER A 137 -2.32 2.54 7.62
N HIS A 138 -3.18 3.10 8.48
CA HIS A 138 -2.85 3.58 9.82
C HIS A 138 -3.62 2.78 10.86
N PRO A 139 -3.03 2.48 12.03
CA PRO A 139 -3.76 1.83 13.11
C PRO A 139 -4.86 2.75 13.65
N PRO A 140 -6.00 2.21 14.10
CA PRO A 140 -7.01 2.98 14.81
C PRO A 140 -6.43 3.69 16.05
N ALA A 141 -7.03 4.83 16.45
CA ALA A 141 -6.60 5.53 17.65
C ALA A 141 -6.65 4.65 18.88
N SER A 142 -7.66 3.80 19.03
CA SER A 142 -7.79 2.86 20.14
C SER A 142 -6.58 1.94 20.29
N GLU A 143 -6.06 1.39 19.19
CA GLU A 143 -4.87 0.54 19.21
C GLU A 143 -3.60 1.33 19.55
N ARG A 144 -3.45 2.55 18.99
CA ARG A 144 -2.30 3.43 19.25
C ARG A 144 -2.28 3.88 20.71
N LEU A 145 -3.42 4.33 21.22
CA LEU A 145 -3.57 4.76 22.62
C LEU A 145 -3.30 3.63 23.62
N ALA A 146 -3.82 2.42 23.33
CA ALA A 146 -3.56 1.26 24.18
C ALA A 146 -2.07 0.94 24.29
N ARG A 147 -1.31 1.06 23.22
CA ARG A 147 0.15 0.83 23.23
C ARG A 147 0.91 1.93 23.96
N LEU A 148 0.49 3.18 23.84
CA LEU A 148 1.11 4.30 24.57
C LEU A 148 0.88 4.22 26.08
N SER A 149 -0.27 3.69 26.50
CA SER A 149 -0.61 3.51 27.93
C SER A 149 0.18 2.37 28.59
N TYR A 150 0.73 1.45 27.81
CA TYR A 150 1.52 0.31 28.28
C TYR A 150 3.04 0.50 28.16
N THR A 151 3.52 1.69 27.80
CA THR A 151 4.97 1.95 27.81
C THR A 151 5.41 2.15 29.27
N PRO A 152 6.20 1.22 29.86
CA PRO A 152 6.63 1.29 31.27
C PRO A 152 7.57 2.46 31.52
#